data_9459836c19a2aea9c37d529193ca0e5a
#
_entry.id   9459836c19a2aea9c37d529193ca0e5a
#
_cell.length_a   1.000
_cell.length_b   1.000
_cell.length_c   1.000
_cell.angle_alpha   90.00
_cell.angle_beta   90.00
_cell.angle_gamma   90.00
#
_symmetry.space_group_name_H-M   'P 1'
#
loop_
_entity.id
_entity.type
_entity.pdbx_description
1 polymer ?
#
loop_
_entity_poly.entity_id
_entity_poly.type
_entity_poly.pdbx_seq_one_letter_code
_entity_poly.pdbx_strand_id
1 'polypeptide(L)'
;VDYAHQFDVTVEGELGVLAGVEDEVSAEHHTYTDPEEVIDFATRTGCDSLAISIGTSHGAYKFKPEQCHVDPKTGRLVPPPLAFEVLDAVMEKLPGFPIVLHGSSSVPQEEVETINKFGGKLEAAIGIPEEELRKAAKSAVCKINIDSDSRLAMTAAIRKVFAEKPAEFDPRKYLGPARDNMEKMYMHKIINVLGSDGKLAE
;
A
#
# COMPACT_ATOMS: atom_id res chain seq x y z
N VAL A 1 19.20 -10.97 -12.16
CA VAL A 1 18.23 -11.53 -13.11
C VAL A 1 18.71 -12.86 -13.63
N ASP A 2 19.81 -12.92 -14.38
CA ASP A 2 20.33 -14.15 -15.03
C ASP A 2 20.43 -15.36 -14.10
N TYR A 3 20.82 -15.15 -12.85
CA TYR A 3 20.91 -16.24 -11.88
C TYR A 3 19.53 -16.75 -11.47
N ALA A 4 18.58 -15.86 -11.18
CA ALA A 4 17.24 -16.20 -10.75
C ALA A 4 16.44 -16.90 -11.85
N HIS A 5 16.57 -16.44 -13.09
CA HIS A 5 15.87 -17.01 -14.25
C HIS A 5 16.30 -18.46 -14.56
N GLN A 6 17.50 -18.91 -14.14
CA GLN A 6 17.89 -20.31 -14.25
C GLN A 6 17.01 -21.25 -13.43
N PHE A 7 16.29 -20.71 -12.45
CA PHE A 7 15.43 -21.45 -11.53
C PHE A 7 13.95 -21.09 -11.69
N ASP A 8 13.58 -20.41 -12.77
CA ASP A 8 12.21 -19.91 -13.01
C ASP A 8 11.70 -19.00 -11.88
N VAL A 9 12.59 -18.13 -11.37
CA VAL A 9 12.30 -17.17 -10.28
C VAL A 9 12.18 -15.77 -10.85
N THR A 10 11.03 -15.14 -10.64
CA THR A 10 10.74 -13.76 -11.01
C THR A 10 11.63 -12.77 -10.26
N VAL A 11 12.14 -11.76 -10.95
CA VAL A 11 12.95 -10.68 -10.38
C VAL A 11 12.21 -9.35 -10.48
N GLU A 12 11.92 -8.78 -9.33
CA GLU A 12 11.37 -7.42 -9.21
C GLU A 12 12.50 -6.44 -8.89
N GLY A 13 12.59 -5.36 -9.65
CA GLY A 13 13.45 -4.22 -9.34
C GLY A 13 12.68 -3.09 -8.66
N GLU A 14 13.41 -2.11 -8.13
CA GLU A 14 12.85 -0.85 -7.63
C GLU A 14 13.67 0.32 -8.15
N LEU A 15 12.99 1.35 -8.66
CA LEU A 15 13.59 2.55 -9.20
C LEU A 15 12.91 3.79 -8.67
N GLY A 16 13.70 4.69 -8.10
CA GLY A 16 13.23 5.88 -7.43
C GLY A 16 13.39 5.78 -5.91
N VAL A 17 12.99 6.83 -5.21
CA VAL A 17 13.05 6.92 -3.75
C VAL A 17 11.64 7.19 -3.22
N LEU A 18 11.13 6.24 -2.43
CA LEU A 18 9.89 6.43 -1.69
C LEU A 18 10.20 7.18 -0.38
N ALA A 19 9.44 8.22 -0.09
CA ALA A 19 9.51 8.87 1.22
C ALA A 19 8.90 7.95 2.29
N GLY A 20 9.23 8.22 3.56
CA GLY A 20 8.73 7.48 4.71
C GLY A 20 9.82 6.69 5.41
N VAL A 21 9.39 5.85 6.34
CA VAL A 21 10.27 5.01 7.15
C VAL A 21 9.82 3.56 6.97
N GLU A 22 10.74 2.73 6.49
CA GLU A 22 10.59 1.29 6.44
C GLU A 22 11.80 0.65 7.12
N ASP A 23 11.55 -0.01 8.25
CA ASP A 23 12.57 -0.60 9.12
C ASP A 23 13.71 0.39 9.45
N GLU A 24 14.91 0.21 8.86
CA GLU A 24 16.09 1.06 9.08
C GLU A 24 16.30 2.12 7.99
N VAL A 25 15.43 2.16 6.95
CA VAL A 25 15.55 3.08 5.82
C VAL A 25 14.55 4.23 5.96
N SER A 26 15.03 5.46 5.84
CA SER A 26 14.19 6.66 5.85
C SER A 26 14.58 7.62 4.75
N ALA A 27 13.57 8.24 4.10
CA ALA A 27 13.76 9.33 3.15
C ALA A 27 12.77 10.46 3.43
N GLU A 28 13.26 11.71 3.41
CA GLU A 28 12.46 12.91 3.73
C GLU A 28 11.69 13.46 2.53
N HIS A 29 12.13 13.14 1.31
CA HIS A 29 11.56 13.70 0.09
C HIS A 29 11.20 12.62 -0.92
N HIS A 30 10.06 12.84 -1.63
CA HIS A 30 9.70 12.07 -2.82
C HIS A 30 10.49 12.55 -4.02
N THR A 31 11.01 11.62 -4.79
CA THR A 31 11.42 11.85 -6.17
C THR A 31 10.61 10.92 -7.04
N TYR A 32 9.75 11.47 -7.90
CA TYR A 32 9.02 10.65 -8.86
C TYR A 32 9.99 10.01 -9.84
N THR A 33 9.69 8.79 -10.21
CA THR A 33 10.52 8.04 -11.15
C THR A 33 10.44 8.69 -12.53
N ASP A 34 11.59 8.89 -13.18
CA ASP A 34 11.66 9.34 -14.56
C ASP A 34 11.30 8.17 -15.50
N PRO A 35 10.29 8.30 -16.38
CA PRO A 35 9.93 7.27 -17.34
C PRO A 35 11.07 6.81 -18.25
N GLU A 36 12.03 7.68 -18.60
CA GLU A 36 13.19 7.30 -19.39
C GLU A 36 14.14 6.36 -18.62
N GLU A 37 14.32 6.62 -17.33
CA GLU A 37 15.10 5.75 -16.45
C GLU A 37 14.46 4.38 -16.30
N VAL A 38 13.10 4.30 -16.30
CA VAL A 38 12.37 3.01 -16.26
C VAL A 38 12.73 2.17 -17.48
N ILE A 39 12.73 2.79 -18.67
CA ILE A 39 13.03 2.11 -19.92
C ILE A 39 14.46 1.60 -19.93
N ASP A 40 15.42 2.45 -19.57
CA ASP A 40 16.84 2.08 -19.53
C ASP A 40 17.06 0.95 -18.52
N PHE A 41 16.49 1.08 -17.31
CA PHE A 41 16.63 0.08 -16.27
C PHE A 41 16.04 -1.27 -16.67
N ALA A 42 14.78 -1.31 -17.10
CA ALA A 42 14.11 -2.55 -17.50
C ALA A 42 14.82 -3.23 -18.66
N THR A 43 15.23 -2.44 -19.68
CA THR A 43 15.91 -2.96 -20.86
C THR A 43 17.29 -3.54 -20.53
N ARG A 44 18.06 -2.88 -19.69
CA ARG A 44 19.44 -3.30 -19.34
C ARG A 44 19.49 -4.41 -18.32
N THR A 45 18.53 -4.46 -17.39
CA THR A 45 18.52 -5.49 -16.33
C THR A 45 17.76 -6.74 -16.77
N GLY A 46 16.75 -6.60 -17.61
CA GLY A 46 15.84 -7.68 -17.98
C GLY A 46 14.98 -8.17 -16.79
N CYS A 47 14.71 -7.31 -15.80
CA CYS A 47 13.81 -7.64 -14.69
C CYS A 47 12.38 -7.85 -15.19
N ASP A 48 11.60 -8.64 -14.45
CA ASP A 48 10.26 -9.06 -14.85
C ASP A 48 9.19 -8.05 -14.46
N SER A 49 9.46 -7.24 -13.43
CA SER A 49 8.62 -6.15 -12.97
C SER A 49 9.45 -5.06 -12.28
N LEU A 50 8.88 -3.87 -12.19
CA LEU A 50 9.58 -2.74 -11.57
C LEU A 50 8.66 -1.93 -10.67
N ALA A 51 9.08 -1.75 -9.43
CA ALA A 51 8.46 -0.79 -8.53
C ALA A 51 8.93 0.63 -8.88
N ILE A 52 7.98 1.57 -8.96
CA ILE A 52 8.24 2.97 -9.28
C ILE A 52 7.63 3.90 -8.24
N SER A 53 8.18 5.10 -8.13
CA SER A 53 7.70 6.17 -7.26
C SER A 53 6.77 7.12 -8.03
N ILE A 54 5.48 7.11 -7.66
CA ILE A 54 4.46 8.01 -8.23
C ILE A 54 3.68 8.77 -7.13
N GLY A 55 4.24 8.86 -5.92
CA GLY A 55 3.62 9.55 -4.79
C GLY A 55 3.13 8.64 -3.67
N THR A 56 3.43 7.34 -3.73
CA THR A 56 3.25 6.42 -2.58
C THR A 56 4.37 6.62 -1.55
N SER A 57 4.18 6.17 -0.32
CA SER A 57 5.12 6.32 0.78
C SER A 57 5.00 5.19 1.78
N HIS A 58 6.11 4.81 2.40
CA HIS A 58 6.12 3.75 3.42
C HIS A 58 5.48 4.18 4.75
N GLY A 59 5.01 3.20 5.53
CA GLY A 59 4.43 3.41 6.85
C GLY A 59 2.97 3.90 6.86
N ALA A 60 2.46 4.24 8.05
CA ALA A 60 1.11 4.77 8.27
C ALA A 60 1.05 6.30 8.27
N TYR A 61 2.18 6.97 8.39
CA TYR A 61 2.32 8.43 8.41
C TYR A 61 2.93 8.93 7.10
N LYS A 62 2.22 8.64 6.00
CA LYS A 62 2.71 8.89 4.63
C LYS A 62 2.75 10.36 4.27
N PHE A 63 1.83 11.15 4.80
CA PHE A 63 1.66 12.56 4.47
C PHE A 63 1.56 13.39 5.75
N LYS A 64 2.14 14.58 5.71
CA LYS A 64 1.90 15.59 6.73
C LYS A 64 0.54 16.26 6.48
N PRO A 65 -0.19 16.70 7.54
CA PRO A 65 -1.48 17.37 7.36
C PRO A 65 -1.43 18.57 6.40
N GLU A 66 -0.32 19.29 6.36
CA GLU A 66 -0.10 20.46 5.51
C GLU A 66 -0.02 20.12 4.02
N GLN A 67 0.25 18.86 3.68
CA GLN A 67 0.29 18.36 2.31
C GLN A 67 -1.10 17.93 1.80
N CYS A 68 -2.08 17.84 2.71
CA CYS A 68 -3.41 17.33 2.45
C CYS A 68 -4.44 18.46 2.35
N HIS A 69 -5.54 18.20 1.67
CA HIS A 69 -6.72 19.04 1.73
C HIS A 69 -7.82 18.35 2.55
N VAL A 70 -8.77 19.15 3.08
CA VAL A 70 -9.92 18.61 3.82
C VAL A 70 -11.03 18.30 2.82
N ASP A 71 -11.49 17.06 2.78
CA ASP A 71 -12.70 16.71 2.04
C ASP A 71 -13.92 17.37 2.71
N PRO A 72 -14.66 18.23 2.00
CA PRO A 72 -15.79 18.96 2.58
C PRO A 72 -16.98 18.07 2.98
N LYS A 73 -17.06 16.85 2.48
CA LYS A 73 -18.15 15.91 2.78
C LYS A 73 -17.87 15.09 4.03
N THR A 74 -16.63 14.64 4.19
CA THR A 74 -16.25 13.71 5.27
C THR A 74 -15.48 14.41 6.39
N GLY A 75 -14.92 15.60 6.14
CA GLY A 75 -14.01 16.29 7.06
C GLY A 75 -12.63 15.63 7.20
N ARG A 76 -12.37 14.58 6.43
CA ARG A 76 -11.10 13.84 6.48
C ARG A 76 -10.03 14.52 5.63
N LEU A 77 -8.77 14.31 6.01
CA LEU A 77 -7.61 14.75 5.23
C LEU A 77 -7.41 13.80 4.04
N VAL A 78 -7.28 14.39 2.86
CA VAL A 78 -7.03 13.69 1.60
C VAL A 78 -5.67 14.12 1.07
N PRO A 79 -4.77 13.18 0.79
CA PRO A 79 -3.44 13.47 0.27
C PRO A 79 -3.51 13.93 -1.20
N PRO A 80 -2.39 14.44 -1.77
CA PRO A 80 -2.27 14.68 -3.20
C PRO A 80 -2.55 13.41 -4.01
N PRO A 81 -3.09 13.52 -5.23
CA PRO A 81 -3.28 12.37 -6.10
C PRO A 81 -1.94 11.75 -6.50
N LEU A 82 -1.97 10.48 -6.91
CA LEU A 82 -0.80 9.83 -7.50
C LEU A 82 -0.47 10.46 -8.86
N ALA A 83 0.83 10.49 -9.21
CA ALA A 83 1.34 11.03 -10.48
C ALA A 83 1.08 10.04 -11.63
N PHE A 84 -0.17 9.93 -12.06
CA PHE A 84 -0.58 9.02 -13.14
C PHE A 84 0.09 9.34 -14.47
N GLU A 85 0.46 10.59 -14.71
CA GLU A 85 1.22 11.01 -15.90
C GLU A 85 2.56 10.26 -16.03
N VAL A 86 3.21 9.91 -14.92
CA VAL A 86 4.43 9.07 -14.94
C VAL A 86 4.08 7.66 -15.38
N LEU A 87 3.01 7.08 -14.81
CA LEU A 87 2.55 5.74 -15.16
C LEU A 87 2.13 5.66 -16.63
N ASP A 88 1.38 6.65 -17.12
CA ASP A 88 0.93 6.72 -18.51
C ASP A 88 2.11 6.83 -19.48
N ALA A 89 3.13 7.62 -19.15
CA ALA A 89 4.36 7.74 -19.95
C ALA A 89 5.15 6.43 -20.00
N VAL A 90 5.23 5.69 -18.89
CA VAL A 90 5.85 4.37 -18.86
C VAL A 90 5.07 3.38 -19.73
N MET A 91 3.73 3.36 -19.62
CA MET A 91 2.88 2.47 -20.42
C MET A 91 2.99 2.72 -21.92
N GLU A 92 3.12 3.99 -22.33
CA GLU A 92 3.30 4.35 -23.75
C GLU A 92 4.60 3.78 -24.31
N LYS A 93 5.68 3.81 -23.52
CA LYS A 93 7.03 3.42 -23.97
C LYS A 93 7.34 1.95 -23.77
N LEU A 94 6.77 1.32 -22.73
CA LEU A 94 6.90 -0.10 -22.41
C LEU A 94 5.52 -0.76 -22.26
N PRO A 95 4.77 -0.92 -23.36
CA PRO A 95 3.44 -1.51 -23.32
C PRO A 95 3.45 -2.92 -22.71
N GLY A 96 2.62 -3.14 -21.69
CA GLY A 96 2.49 -4.45 -21.03
C GLY A 96 3.59 -4.80 -20.04
N PHE A 97 4.56 -3.91 -19.78
CA PHE A 97 5.55 -4.14 -18.74
C PHE A 97 4.92 -4.02 -17.35
N PRO A 98 5.10 -5.01 -16.45
CA PRO A 98 4.47 -5.02 -15.14
C PRO A 98 5.05 -3.97 -14.20
N ILE A 99 4.20 -3.08 -13.71
CA ILE A 99 4.55 -2.06 -12.71
C ILE A 99 4.06 -2.46 -11.33
N VAL A 100 4.85 -2.15 -10.31
CA VAL A 100 4.58 -2.41 -8.90
C VAL A 100 4.50 -1.09 -8.13
N LEU A 101 3.60 -1.02 -7.15
CA LEU A 101 3.54 0.07 -6.20
C LEU A 101 3.90 -0.42 -4.79
N HIS A 102 5.00 0.10 -4.24
CA HIS A 102 5.35 -0.02 -2.83
C HIS A 102 4.71 1.12 -2.02
N GLY A 103 4.69 0.99 -0.70
CA GLY A 103 4.21 2.03 0.20
C GLY A 103 2.73 2.42 -0.01
N SER A 104 1.88 1.50 -0.41
CA SER A 104 0.52 1.75 -0.90
C SER A 104 -0.59 1.45 0.08
N SER A 105 -0.32 1.32 1.39
CA SER A 105 -1.37 1.14 2.39
C SER A 105 -2.33 2.33 2.39
N SER A 106 -3.63 2.03 2.49
CA SER A 106 -4.68 3.07 2.50
C SER A 106 -4.96 3.65 3.87
N VAL A 107 -4.44 3.01 4.92
CA VAL A 107 -4.63 3.41 6.33
C VAL A 107 -6.12 3.59 6.65
N PRO A 108 -6.90 2.49 6.71
CA PRO A 108 -8.34 2.54 6.93
C PRO A 108 -8.67 3.31 8.21
N GLN A 109 -9.43 4.40 8.08
CA GLN A 109 -9.69 5.32 9.19
C GLN A 109 -10.53 4.67 10.30
N GLU A 110 -11.40 3.71 9.96
CA GLU A 110 -12.18 2.95 10.94
C GLU A 110 -11.28 2.15 11.90
N GLU A 111 -10.14 1.64 11.41
CA GLU A 111 -9.16 0.93 12.22
C GLU A 111 -8.37 1.90 13.10
N VAL A 112 -7.98 3.06 12.57
CA VAL A 112 -7.34 4.13 13.33
C VAL A 112 -8.24 4.62 14.47
N GLU A 113 -9.51 4.90 14.18
CA GLU A 113 -10.53 5.31 15.15
C GLU A 113 -10.74 4.23 16.23
N THR A 114 -10.80 2.95 15.83
CA THR A 114 -10.93 1.83 16.75
C THR A 114 -9.72 1.72 17.67
N ILE A 115 -8.50 1.80 17.13
CA ILE A 115 -7.27 1.78 17.91
C ILE A 115 -7.27 2.92 18.92
N ASN A 116 -7.61 4.13 18.51
CA ASN A 116 -7.62 5.33 19.37
C ASN A 116 -8.70 5.23 20.46
N LYS A 117 -9.89 4.75 20.09
CA LYS A 117 -10.98 4.50 21.05
C LYS A 117 -10.58 3.54 22.18
N PHE A 118 -9.77 2.55 21.87
CA PHE A 118 -9.34 1.51 22.81
C PHE A 118 -7.90 1.71 23.31
N GLY A 119 -7.51 2.97 23.53
CA GLY A 119 -6.27 3.34 24.24
C GLY A 119 -5.05 3.53 23.34
N GLY A 120 -5.23 3.61 22.02
CA GLY A 120 -4.18 4.02 21.10
C GLY A 120 -4.05 5.54 21.01
N LYS A 121 -3.01 6.00 20.30
CA LYS A 121 -2.72 7.42 20.03
C LYS A 121 -2.10 7.53 18.63
N LEU A 122 -2.85 7.15 17.60
CA LEU A 122 -2.44 7.35 16.21
C LEU A 122 -2.93 8.73 15.77
N GLU A 123 -2.00 9.67 15.56
CA GLU A 123 -2.28 11.02 15.12
C GLU A 123 -1.90 11.17 13.65
N ALA A 124 -2.79 11.81 12.86
CA ALA A 124 -2.54 12.13 11.45
C ALA A 124 -2.06 10.93 10.58
N ALA A 125 -2.56 9.74 10.87
CA ALA A 125 -2.29 8.56 10.05
C ALA A 125 -3.10 8.66 8.75
N ILE A 126 -2.45 8.96 7.63
CA ILE A 126 -3.06 9.20 6.33
C ILE A 126 -2.41 8.28 5.31
N GLY A 127 -3.22 7.52 4.58
CA GLY A 127 -2.78 6.58 3.55
C GLY A 127 -3.15 7.02 2.14
N ILE A 128 -2.89 6.15 1.17
CA ILE A 128 -3.27 6.36 -0.23
C ILE A 128 -4.77 6.08 -0.38
N PRO A 129 -5.56 6.98 -0.99
CA PRO A 129 -6.99 6.73 -1.26
C PRO A 129 -7.20 5.47 -2.09
N GLU A 130 -8.16 4.64 -1.71
CA GLU A 130 -8.42 3.36 -2.40
C GLU A 130 -8.88 3.55 -3.84
N GLU A 131 -9.56 4.65 -4.15
CA GLU A 131 -9.91 5.03 -5.53
C GLU A 131 -8.69 5.29 -6.41
N GLU A 132 -7.60 5.86 -5.85
CA GLU A 132 -6.34 6.05 -6.56
C GLU A 132 -5.67 4.68 -6.83
N LEU A 133 -5.63 3.81 -5.82
CA LEU A 133 -5.12 2.44 -5.98
C LEU A 133 -5.96 1.64 -6.98
N ARG A 134 -7.29 1.79 -6.95
CA ARG A 134 -8.19 1.14 -7.91
C ARG A 134 -7.95 1.65 -9.33
N LYS A 135 -7.69 2.94 -9.51
CA LYS A 135 -7.32 3.51 -10.81
C LYS A 135 -6.00 2.93 -11.29
N ALA A 136 -4.98 2.86 -10.42
CA ALA A 136 -3.68 2.26 -10.73
C ALA A 136 -3.80 0.78 -11.13
N ALA A 137 -4.60 -0.01 -10.40
CA ALA A 137 -4.84 -1.43 -10.69
C ALA A 137 -5.57 -1.69 -12.02
N LYS A 138 -6.18 -0.67 -12.62
CA LYS A 138 -6.78 -0.74 -13.97
C LYS A 138 -5.82 -0.37 -15.11
N SER A 139 -4.59 -0.01 -14.79
CA SER A 139 -3.54 0.36 -15.73
C SER A 139 -2.40 -0.67 -15.74
N ALA A 140 -1.16 -0.26 -15.82
CA ALA A 140 0.01 -1.16 -15.82
C ALA A 140 0.37 -1.73 -14.43
N VAL A 141 -0.27 -1.28 -13.36
CA VAL A 141 0.05 -1.74 -12.01
C VAL A 141 -0.51 -3.15 -11.80
N CYS A 142 0.39 -4.13 -11.70
CA CYS A 142 0.05 -5.55 -11.53
C CYS A 142 0.19 -6.03 -10.08
N LYS A 143 0.87 -5.27 -9.22
CA LYS A 143 1.11 -5.61 -7.82
C LYS A 143 1.09 -4.35 -6.97
N ILE A 144 0.42 -4.42 -5.82
CA ILE A 144 0.33 -3.33 -4.84
C ILE A 144 0.72 -3.87 -3.47
N ASN A 145 1.79 -3.35 -2.88
CA ASN A 145 2.27 -3.78 -1.56
C ASN A 145 1.54 -3.02 -0.45
N ILE A 146 0.93 -3.78 0.46
CA ILE A 146 0.12 -3.27 1.58
C ILE A 146 0.57 -3.96 2.86
N ASP A 147 1.11 -3.21 3.82
CA ASP A 147 1.52 -3.73 5.13
C ASP A 147 0.76 -3.04 6.28
N SER A 148 0.80 -1.70 6.35
CA SER A 148 0.21 -0.95 7.47
C SER A 148 -1.27 -1.26 7.70
N ASP A 149 -2.05 -1.51 6.65
CA ASP A 149 -3.47 -1.84 6.76
C ASP A 149 -3.68 -3.15 7.54
N SER A 150 -2.82 -4.15 7.30
CA SER A 150 -2.84 -5.44 8.03
C SER A 150 -2.51 -5.25 9.52
N ARG A 151 -1.49 -4.44 9.80
CA ARG A 151 -1.09 -4.11 11.18
C ARG A 151 -2.20 -3.36 11.92
N LEU A 152 -2.86 -2.42 11.26
CA LEU A 152 -3.99 -1.66 11.82
C LEU A 152 -5.17 -2.57 12.12
N ALA A 153 -5.60 -3.40 11.16
CA ALA A 153 -6.72 -4.31 11.33
C ALA A 153 -6.48 -5.30 12.49
N MET A 154 -5.28 -5.87 12.57
CA MET A 154 -4.89 -6.76 13.66
C MET A 154 -4.90 -6.04 15.01
N THR A 155 -4.24 -4.87 15.10
CA THR A 155 -4.10 -4.11 16.34
C THR A 155 -5.44 -3.59 16.86
N ALA A 156 -6.31 -3.11 15.99
CA ALA A 156 -7.64 -2.64 16.35
C ALA A 156 -8.48 -3.74 17.03
N ALA A 157 -8.50 -4.93 16.42
CA ALA A 157 -9.25 -6.06 16.96
C ALA A 157 -8.70 -6.52 18.33
N ILE A 158 -7.37 -6.61 18.48
CA ILE A 158 -6.73 -7.00 19.74
C ILE A 158 -7.03 -5.99 20.85
N ARG A 159 -6.85 -4.68 20.57
CA ARG A 159 -7.15 -3.62 21.56
C ARG A 159 -8.60 -3.63 21.98
N LYS A 160 -9.53 -3.84 21.05
CA LYS A 160 -10.95 -3.96 21.35
C LYS A 160 -11.23 -5.12 22.30
N VAL A 161 -10.65 -6.30 22.05
CA VAL A 161 -10.83 -7.46 22.95
C VAL A 161 -10.32 -7.15 24.35
N PHE A 162 -9.13 -6.59 24.50
CA PHE A 162 -8.57 -6.28 25.83
C PHE A 162 -9.35 -5.20 26.57
N ALA A 163 -9.94 -4.24 25.85
CA ALA A 163 -10.78 -3.23 26.50
C ALA A 163 -12.15 -3.76 26.92
N GLU A 164 -12.79 -4.57 26.07
CA GLU A 164 -14.12 -5.13 26.34
C GLU A 164 -14.10 -6.36 27.26
N LYS A 165 -12.98 -7.08 27.30
CA LYS A 165 -12.76 -8.29 28.09
C LYS A 165 -11.41 -8.22 28.81
N PRO A 166 -11.26 -7.35 29.83
CA PRO A 166 -9.95 -7.09 30.45
C PRO A 166 -9.33 -8.29 31.18
N ALA A 167 -10.10 -9.33 31.48
CA ALA A 167 -9.61 -10.57 32.04
C ALA A 167 -9.13 -11.59 31.01
N GLU A 168 -9.25 -11.26 29.71
CA GLU A 168 -8.87 -12.21 28.66
C GLU A 168 -7.35 -12.29 28.51
N PHE A 169 -6.82 -13.50 28.56
CA PHE A 169 -5.38 -13.75 28.42
C PHE A 169 -5.05 -14.89 27.44
N ASP A 170 -6.06 -15.59 26.91
CA ASP A 170 -5.84 -16.68 25.94
C ASP A 170 -5.61 -16.09 24.54
N PRO A 171 -4.41 -16.28 23.91
CA PRO A 171 -4.12 -15.78 22.58
C PRO A 171 -5.17 -16.15 21.52
N ARG A 172 -5.77 -17.31 21.59
CA ARG A 172 -6.82 -17.74 20.67
C ARG A 172 -8.04 -16.83 20.68
N LYS A 173 -8.30 -16.18 21.83
CA LYS A 173 -9.47 -15.32 22.05
C LYS A 173 -9.28 -13.88 21.53
N TYR A 174 -8.03 -13.40 21.44
CA TYR A 174 -7.74 -12.09 20.87
C TYR A 174 -7.10 -12.14 19.47
N LEU A 175 -6.34 -13.19 19.15
CA LEU A 175 -5.80 -13.39 17.81
C LEU A 175 -6.85 -13.94 16.81
N GLY A 176 -7.85 -14.70 17.29
CA GLY A 176 -8.97 -15.13 16.45
C GLY A 176 -9.70 -13.94 15.79
N PRO A 177 -10.27 -13.02 16.60
CA PRO A 177 -10.89 -11.79 16.05
C PRO A 177 -9.94 -10.93 15.22
N ALA A 178 -8.64 -10.91 15.55
CA ALA A 178 -7.64 -10.18 14.76
C ALA A 178 -7.48 -10.78 13.35
N ARG A 179 -7.36 -12.11 13.26
CA ARG A 179 -7.31 -12.82 11.97
C ARG A 179 -8.58 -12.58 11.14
N ASP A 180 -9.75 -12.68 11.77
CA ASP A 180 -11.04 -12.49 11.10
C ASP A 180 -11.20 -11.04 10.58
N ASN A 181 -10.63 -10.05 11.28
CA ASN A 181 -10.61 -8.66 10.82
C ASN A 181 -9.65 -8.47 9.64
N MET A 182 -8.46 -9.08 9.70
CA MET A 182 -7.52 -9.08 8.57
C MET A 182 -8.10 -9.75 7.33
N GLU A 183 -8.79 -10.89 7.49
CA GLU A 183 -9.47 -11.58 6.39
C GLU A 183 -10.48 -10.66 5.68
N LYS A 184 -11.32 -9.96 6.46
CA LYS A 184 -12.27 -8.98 5.90
C LYS A 184 -11.57 -7.87 5.13
N MET A 185 -10.49 -7.36 5.67
CA MET A 185 -9.69 -6.32 5.02
C MET A 185 -9.09 -6.84 3.70
N TYR A 186 -8.52 -8.05 3.67
CA TYR A 186 -8.00 -8.64 2.44
C TYR A 186 -9.09 -8.89 1.39
N MET A 187 -10.25 -9.41 1.80
CA MET A 187 -11.40 -9.57 0.90
C MET A 187 -11.82 -8.22 0.30
N HIS A 188 -11.89 -7.17 1.14
CA HIS A 188 -12.20 -5.83 0.67
C HIS A 188 -11.17 -5.34 -0.37
N LYS A 189 -9.86 -5.52 -0.12
CA LYS A 189 -8.80 -5.14 -1.07
C LYS A 189 -8.89 -5.91 -2.38
N ILE A 190 -9.11 -7.21 -2.34
CA ILE A 190 -9.25 -8.05 -3.53
C ILE A 190 -10.42 -7.57 -4.40
N ILE A 191 -11.57 -7.33 -3.81
CA ILE A 191 -12.79 -6.97 -4.53
C ILE A 191 -12.77 -5.51 -4.97
N ASN A 192 -12.55 -4.58 -4.02
CA ASN A 192 -12.82 -3.15 -4.25
C ASN A 192 -11.60 -2.38 -4.75
N VAL A 193 -10.38 -2.81 -4.39
CA VAL A 193 -9.14 -2.14 -4.79
C VAL A 193 -8.53 -2.83 -6.00
N LEU A 194 -8.18 -4.09 -5.90
CA LEU A 194 -7.53 -4.83 -6.99
C LEU A 194 -8.52 -5.22 -8.09
N GLY A 195 -9.74 -5.65 -7.73
CA GLY A 195 -10.73 -6.20 -8.66
C GLY A 195 -10.27 -7.50 -9.30
N SER A 196 -9.56 -8.29 -8.52
CA SER A 196 -9.03 -9.59 -8.93
C SER A 196 -9.92 -10.77 -8.49
N ASP A 197 -11.06 -10.49 -7.84
CA ASP A 197 -12.05 -11.50 -7.49
C ASP A 197 -12.60 -12.19 -8.75
N GLY A 198 -12.74 -13.50 -8.68
CA GLY A 198 -13.21 -14.31 -9.81
C GLY A 198 -12.26 -14.34 -11.03
N LYS A 199 -11.00 -13.90 -10.88
CA LYS A 199 -10.01 -13.86 -11.97
C LYS A 199 -8.99 -14.99 -11.93
N LEU A 200 -9.17 -15.99 -11.06
CA LEU A 200 -8.36 -17.20 -11.12
C LEU A 200 -8.57 -17.85 -12.49
N ALA A 201 -7.48 -18.09 -13.21
CA ALA A 201 -7.51 -18.86 -14.42
C ALA A 201 -8.02 -20.28 -14.10
N GLU A 202 -8.99 -20.77 -14.88
CA GLU A 202 -9.41 -22.15 -14.84
C GLU A 202 -8.31 -23.08 -15.38
#